data_e39ae691f2bbadac661e46d18424d4e6
#
_entry.id   e39ae691f2bbadac661e46d18424d4e6
#
_cell.length_a   1.000
_cell.length_b   1.000
_cell.length_c   1.000
_cell.angle_alpha   90.00
_cell.angle_beta   90.00
_cell.angle_gamma   90.00
#
_symmetry.space_group_name_H-M   'P 1'
#
loop_
_entity.id
_entity.type
_entity.pdbx_description
1 polymer ?
#
loop_
_entity_poly.entity_id
_entity_poly.type
_entity_poly.pdbx_seq_one_letter_code
_entity_poly.pdbx_strand_id
1 'polypeptide(L)'
;MKCRQCGKEIQRKGAIFNSFCSEQCSEEWYKDDNIAVTVICVKVPRIYKELQPRLGEMIHAVKRKSYNSTGYIFERAGKKVLLRADEAVEVAEK
;
A
#
# COMPACT_ATOMS: atom_id res chain seq x y z
N MET A 1 -17.49 -8.89 -11.12
CA MET A 1 -16.28 -8.45 -10.43
C MET A 1 -15.55 -7.43 -11.29
N LYS A 2 -15.07 -6.35 -10.72
CA LYS A 2 -14.43 -5.30 -11.50
C LYS A 2 -12.91 -5.36 -11.37
N CYS A 3 -12.21 -5.02 -12.46
CA CYS A 3 -10.77 -4.91 -12.47
C CYS A 3 -10.31 -3.80 -11.52
N ARG A 4 -9.35 -4.10 -10.64
CA ARG A 4 -8.84 -3.13 -9.66
C ARG A 4 -8.10 -1.97 -10.31
N GLN A 5 -7.51 -2.19 -11.49
CA GLN A 5 -6.71 -1.17 -12.18
C GLN A 5 -7.55 -0.28 -13.07
N CYS A 6 -8.39 -0.84 -13.94
CA CYS A 6 -9.11 -0.07 -14.95
C CYS A 6 -10.62 0.07 -14.71
N GLY A 7 -11.19 -0.67 -13.77
CA GLY A 7 -12.60 -0.62 -13.45
C GLY A 7 -13.52 -1.37 -14.39
N LYS A 8 -13.00 -2.04 -15.40
CA LYS A 8 -13.82 -2.83 -16.33
C LYS A 8 -14.37 -4.07 -15.64
N GLU A 9 -15.54 -4.49 -16.07
CA GLU A 9 -16.13 -5.74 -15.60
C GLU A 9 -15.29 -6.92 -16.05
N ILE A 10 -14.92 -7.79 -15.10
CA ILE A 10 -14.13 -8.98 -15.39
C ILE A 10 -15.07 -10.13 -15.76
N GLN A 11 -14.90 -10.67 -16.96
CA GLN A 11 -15.55 -11.90 -17.35
C GLN A 11 -14.72 -13.08 -16.88
N ARG A 12 -15.36 -14.11 -16.36
CA ARG A 12 -14.68 -15.30 -15.83
C ARG A 12 -13.75 -15.96 -16.85
N LYS A 13 -14.11 -15.93 -18.13
CA LYS A 13 -13.24 -16.42 -19.20
C LYS A 13 -12.27 -15.33 -19.59
N GLY A 14 -10.97 -15.60 -19.46
CA GLY A 14 -9.91 -14.69 -19.84
C GLY A 14 -9.34 -13.85 -18.72
N ALA A 15 -9.88 -13.94 -17.51
CA ALA A 15 -9.28 -13.28 -16.35
C ALA A 15 -8.06 -14.09 -15.90
N ILE A 16 -6.89 -13.47 -15.95
CA ILE A 16 -5.64 -14.11 -15.53
C ILE A 16 -5.57 -14.17 -14.01
N PHE A 17 -6.12 -13.14 -13.34
CA PHE A 17 -6.21 -13.07 -11.88
C PHE A 17 -7.63 -12.66 -11.50
N ASN A 18 -8.07 -13.05 -10.32
CA ASN A 18 -9.41 -12.75 -9.82
C ASN A 18 -9.71 -11.26 -9.68
N SER A 19 -8.70 -10.40 -9.72
CA SER A 19 -8.83 -8.96 -9.45
C SER A 19 -8.52 -8.09 -10.66
N PHE A 20 -7.99 -8.64 -11.74
CA PHE A 20 -7.55 -7.89 -12.91
C PHE A 20 -8.07 -8.49 -14.19
N CYS A 21 -8.43 -7.64 -15.16
CA CYS A 21 -8.96 -8.07 -16.42
C CYS A 21 -7.89 -8.61 -17.39
N SER A 22 -6.63 -8.30 -17.14
CA SER A 22 -5.52 -8.72 -17.97
C SER A 22 -4.23 -8.68 -17.19
N GLU A 23 -3.18 -9.34 -17.72
CA GLU A 23 -1.84 -9.28 -17.15
C GLU A 23 -1.29 -7.85 -17.13
N GLN A 24 -1.55 -7.08 -18.15
CA GLN A 24 -1.13 -5.69 -18.23
C GLN A 24 -1.71 -4.85 -17.08
N CYS A 25 -2.99 -5.02 -16.76
CA CYS A 25 -3.61 -4.33 -15.64
C CYS A 25 -2.98 -4.74 -14.30
N SER A 26 -2.66 -6.02 -14.15
CA SER A 26 -1.97 -6.52 -12.97
C SER A 26 -0.59 -5.89 -12.84
N GLU A 27 0.17 -5.83 -13.92
CA GLU A 27 1.51 -5.23 -13.91
C GLU A 27 1.45 -3.75 -13.56
N GLU A 28 0.50 -3.01 -14.12
CA GLU A 28 0.33 -1.59 -13.80
C GLU A 28 -0.07 -1.38 -12.34
N TRP A 29 -0.92 -2.24 -11.79
CA TRP A 29 -1.32 -2.16 -10.39
C TRP A 29 -0.12 -2.32 -9.46
N TYR A 30 0.75 -3.31 -9.75
CA TYR A 30 1.91 -3.61 -8.92
C TYR A 30 3.15 -2.80 -9.28
N LYS A 31 3.04 -1.87 -10.21
CA LYS A 31 4.15 -1.00 -10.63
C LYS A 31 4.77 -0.26 -9.45
N ASP A 32 3.93 0.17 -8.49
CA ASP A 32 4.35 0.91 -7.30
C ASP A 32 4.60 0.01 -6.09
N ASP A 33 4.57 -1.31 -6.26
CA ASP A 33 4.83 -2.23 -5.15
C ASP A 33 6.32 -2.28 -4.85
N ASN A 34 6.64 -2.38 -3.54
CA ASN A 34 8.00 -2.53 -3.05
C ASN A 34 8.93 -1.37 -3.43
N ILE A 35 8.40 -0.15 -3.39
CA ILE A 35 9.20 1.06 -3.63
C ILE A 35 9.35 1.87 -2.34
N ALA A 36 10.49 2.56 -2.23
CA ALA A 36 10.73 3.46 -1.11
C ALA A 36 9.89 4.73 -1.26
N VAL A 37 9.16 5.09 -0.22
CA VAL A 37 8.32 6.29 -0.18
C VAL A 37 8.47 7.00 1.15
N THR A 38 8.10 8.28 1.18
CA THR A 38 7.98 9.03 2.43
C THR A 38 6.50 9.26 2.71
N VAL A 39 6.06 8.96 3.92
CA VAL A 39 4.67 9.11 4.32
C VAL A 39 4.58 9.94 5.60
N ILE A 40 3.42 10.56 5.82
CA ILE A 40 3.10 11.24 7.08
C ILE A 40 2.02 10.42 7.79
N CYS A 41 2.24 10.15 9.07
CA CYS A 41 1.26 9.45 9.89
C CYS A 41 0.07 10.37 10.14
N VAL A 42 -1.12 9.96 9.68
CA VAL A 42 -2.37 10.72 9.86
C VAL A 42 -3.31 10.06 10.87
N LYS A 43 -3.03 8.81 11.24
CA LYS A 43 -3.79 8.06 12.23
C LYS A 43 -2.84 7.10 12.94
N VAL A 44 -2.78 7.18 14.25
CA VAL A 44 -1.89 6.33 15.04
C VAL A 44 -2.44 4.89 15.06
N PRO A 45 -1.65 3.89 14.60
CA PRO A 45 -2.10 2.51 14.62
C PRO A 45 -2.14 1.95 16.05
N ARG A 46 -2.97 0.94 16.25
CA ARG A 46 -3.06 0.24 17.55
C ARG A 46 -1.97 -0.83 17.63
N ILE A 47 -0.78 -0.41 18.02
CA ILE A 47 0.38 -1.30 18.18
C ILE A 47 1.09 -0.92 19.49
N TYR A 48 2.15 -1.65 19.81
CA TYR A 48 2.93 -1.33 21.01
C TYR A 48 3.40 0.12 20.98
N LYS A 49 3.26 0.80 22.12
CA LYS A 49 3.51 2.24 22.26
C LYS A 49 4.90 2.66 21.76
N GLU A 50 5.89 1.83 22.00
CA GLU A 50 7.28 2.06 21.57
C GLU A 50 7.48 1.99 20.05
N LEU A 51 6.53 1.35 19.34
CA LEU A 51 6.56 1.22 17.88
C LEU A 51 5.64 2.23 17.18
N GLN A 52 4.75 2.88 17.93
CA GLN A 52 3.78 3.80 17.36
C GLN A 52 4.44 5.05 16.81
N PRO A 53 4.14 5.43 15.56
CA PRO A 53 4.52 6.75 15.06
C PRO A 53 3.64 7.83 15.68
N ARG A 54 4.14 9.06 15.71
CA ARG A 54 3.37 10.21 16.16
C ARG A 54 2.54 10.77 15.01
N LEU A 55 1.40 11.38 15.34
CA LEU A 55 0.61 12.10 14.34
C LEU A 55 1.45 13.19 13.71
N GLY A 56 1.48 13.22 12.37
CA GLY A 56 2.27 14.18 11.62
C GLY A 56 3.74 13.81 11.45
N GLU A 57 4.17 12.68 12.00
CA GLU A 57 5.55 12.23 11.84
C GLU A 57 5.83 11.81 10.39
N MET A 58 6.94 12.29 9.84
CA MET A 58 7.41 11.85 8.53
C MET A 58 8.18 10.54 8.68
N ILE A 59 7.82 9.56 7.87
CA ILE A 59 8.37 8.20 7.96
C ILE A 59 8.85 7.76 6.58
N HIS A 60 10.08 7.25 6.53
CA HIS A 60 10.59 6.58 5.33
C HIS A 60 10.17 5.12 5.39
N ALA A 61 9.35 4.71 4.42
CA ALA A 61 8.74 3.40 4.41
C ALA A 61 8.86 2.76 3.03
N VAL A 62 8.53 1.48 2.95
CA VAL A 62 8.42 0.75 1.69
C VAL A 62 6.94 0.53 1.43
N LYS A 63 6.47 1.01 0.27
CA LYS A 63 5.08 0.82 -0.15
C LYS A 63 4.88 -0.61 -0.60
N ARG A 64 3.88 -1.27 -0.04
CA ARG A 64 3.51 -2.62 -0.42
C ARG A 64 2.07 -2.63 -0.92
N LYS A 65 1.87 -3.22 -2.08
CA LYS A 65 0.55 -3.35 -2.68
C LYS A 65 0.13 -4.81 -2.76
N SER A 66 -1.11 -5.06 -2.40
CA SER A 66 -1.78 -6.32 -2.68
C SER A 66 -2.99 -6.04 -3.59
N TYR A 67 -3.65 -7.08 -4.04
CA TYR A 67 -4.79 -6.92 -4.96
C TYR A 67 -5.96 -6.12 -4.37
N ASN A 68 -6.02 -5.97 -3.06
CA ASN A 68 -7.14 -5.30 -2.38
C ASN A 68 -6.72 -4.19 -1.40
N SER A 69 -5.42 -3.97 -1.22
CA SER A 69 -4.98 -2.98 -0.24
C SER A 69 -3.59 -2.44 -0.55
N THR A 70 -3.29 -1.30 0.06
CA THR A 70 -1.97 -0.69 0.05
C THR A 70 -1.53 -0.49 1.50
N GLY A 71 -0.27 -0.75 1.78
CA GLY A 71 0.30 -0.53 3.10
C GLY A 71 1.71 0.02 3.00
N TYR A 72 2.23 0.46 4.14
CA TYR A 72 3.58 1.03 4.23
C TYR A 72 4.31 0.35 5.37
N ILE A 73 5.50 -0.20 5.10
CA ILE A 73 6.30 -0.91 6.09
C ILE A 73 7.54 -0.10 6.43
N PHE A 74 7.78 0.13 7.72
CA PHE A 74 8.98 0.77 8.20
C PHE A 74 9.55 0.00 9.39
N GLU A 75 10.80 0.24 9.73
CA GLU A 75 11.44 -0.39 10.89
C GLU A 75 11.55 0.59 12.05
N ARG A 76 11.25 0.09 13.25
CA ARG A 76 11.44 0.84 14.49
C ARG A 76 11.78 -0.14 15.60
N ALA A 77 12.81 0.20 16.37
CA ALA A 77 13.31 -0.66 17.47
C ALA A 77 13.63 -2.11 17.02
N GLY A 78 14.14 -2.25 15.78
CA GLY A 78 14.49 -3.55 15.21
C GLY A 78 13.31 -4.37 14.74
N LYS A 79 12.10 -3.82 14.73
CA LYS A 79 10.89 -4.52 14.30
C LYS A 79 10.26 -3.82 13.11
N LYS A 80 9.63 -4.61 12.24
CA LYS A 80 8.88 -4.09 11.10
C LYS A 80 7.48 -3.71 11.54
N VAL A 81 7.06 -2.50 11.15
CA VAL A 81 5.74 -1.95 11.48
C VAL A 81 4.99 -1.67 10.19
N LEU A 82 3.74 -2.09 10.13
CA LEU A 82 2.87 -1.85 8.98
C LEU A 82 1.89 -0.71 9.28
N LEU A 83 1.88 0.29 8.41
CA LEU A 83 0.85 1.32 8.40
C LEU A 83 -0.12 1.04 7.26
N ARG A 84 -1.41 1.12 7.55
CA ARG A 84 -2.46 0.97 6.54
C ARG A 84 -2.56 2.24 5.69
N ALA A 85 -3.21 2.11 4.52
CA ALA A 85 -3.41 3.24 3.61
C ALA A 85 -4.18 4.40 4.23
N ASP A 86 -5.06 4.13 5.21
CA ASP A 86 -5.81 5.16 5.94
C ASP A 86 -5.04 5.77 7.11
N GLU A 87 -3.92 5.17 7.48
CA GLU A 87 -3.10 5.61 8.61
C GLU A 87 -1.93 6.50 8.18
N ALA A 88 -1.61 6.52 6.90
CA ALA A 88 -0.50 7.29 6.37
C ALA A 88 -0.83 7.86 4.99
N VAL A 89 -0.24 9.00 4.67
CA VAL A 89 -0.40 9.66 3.37
C VAL A 89 0.98 9.87 2.78
N GLU A 90 1.15 9.49 1.51
CA GLU A 90 2.40 9.73 0.80
C GLU A 90 2.61 11.21 0.57
N VAL A 91 3.86 11.65 0.78
CA VAL A 91 4.28 13.03 0.51
C VAL A 91 5.32 13.03 -0.59
N ALA A 92 5.22 14.00 -1.48
CA ALA A 92 6.20 14.16 -2.54
C ALA A 92 7.49 14.71 -1.94
N GLU A 93 8.60 14.03 -2.20
CA GLU A 93 9.91 14.54 -1.87
C GLU A 93 10.34 15.52 -2.97
N LYS A 94 10.76 16.68 -2.54
CA LYS A 94 11.37 17.64 -3.45
C LYS A 94 12.87 17.51 -3.41
#